data_de227c503abc2ad7314fb9c16fc09d84
#
_entry.id   de227c503abc2ad7314fb9c16fc09d84
#
_cell.length_a   1.000
_cell.length_b   1.000
_cell.length_c   1.000
_cell.angle_alpha   90.00
_cell.angle_beta   90.00
_cell.angle_gamma   90.00
#
_symmetry.space_group_name_H-M   'P 1'
#
loop_
_entity.id
_entity.type
_entity.pdbx_description
1 polymer ?
#
loop_
_entity_poly.entity_id
_entity_poly.type
_entity_poly.pdbx_seq_one_letter_code
_entity_poly.pdbx_strand_id
1 'polypeptide(L)'
;IQATSRVGRSKKGPGIVFTIYNCSKPRDRSHFEHFQEYHSKIYSKVEPTSVTPFSAPARERALHAILIGLIRFYSTDQSAEKPRPFPNKNVIERVTQIIYDRVNLIDAEEYDSTLKLLEEKISEWQLELPIEYGGFGNQQNSVLMYPAGTSISENLKGAWSTPTSM
;
A
#
# COMPACT_ATOMS: atom_id res chain seq x y z
N ILE A 1 -13.10 -11.96 13.69
CA ILE A 1 -13.78 -10.66 13.90
C ILE A 1 -14.21 -10.07 12.57
N GLN A 2 -13.35 -9.89 11.58
CA GLN A 2 -13.71 -9.24 10.30
C GLN A 2 -14.83 -9.97 9.54
N ALA A 3 -14.84 -11.31 9.56
CA ALA A 3 -15.88 -12.10 8.91
C ALA A 3 -17.22 -12.00 9.67
N THR A 4 -17.17 -12.16 10.99
CA THR A 4 -18.37 -12.14 11.84
C THR A 4 -19.04 -10.78 11.92
N SER A 5 -18.28 -9.69 11.88
CA SER A 5 -18.81 -8.32 11.92
C SER A 5 -19.62 -7.93 10.67
N ARG A 6 -19.58 -8.73 9.62
CA ARG A 6 -20.35 -8.51 8.38
C ARG A 6 -21.68 -9.25 8.34
N VAL A 7 -21.90 -10.18 9.28
CA VAL A 7 -23.14 -10.96 9.36
C VAL A 7 -24.24 -10.10 9.98
N GLY A 8 -25.45 -10.19 9.43
CA GLY A 8 -26.60 -9.43 9.93
C GLY A 8 -26.64 -7.93 9.59
N ARG A 9 -25.78 -7.43 8.71
CA ARG A 9 -25.82 -6.02 8.24
C ARG A 9 -27.03 -5.69 7.36
N SER A 10 -27.66 -6.70 6.80
CA SER A 10 -28.89 -6.51 6.01
C SER A 10 -30.05 -6.16 6.92
N LYS A 11 -30.87 -5.17 6.54
CA LYS A 11 -32.12 -4.83 7.22
C LYS A 11 -33.19 -5.93 7.11
N LYS A 12 -32.91 -7.03 6.35
CA LYS A 12 -33.87 -8.09 6.07
C LYS A 12 -33.96 -9.18 7.15
N GLY A 13 -33.11 -9.13 8.17
CA GLY A 13 -33.19 -10.11 9.27
C GLY A 13 -31.88 -10.22 10.08
N PRO A 14 -31.93 -10.91 11.23
CA PRO A 14 -30.76 -11.19 12.04
C PRO A 14 -29.82 -12.17 11.32
N GLY A 15 -28.51 -12.02 11.57
CA GLY A 15 -27.50 -12.97 11.11
C GLY A 15 -27.08 -13.91 12.24
N ILE A 16 -26.76 -15.14 11.90
CA ILE A 16 -26.22 -16.14 12.83
C ILE A 16 -24.83 -16.53 12.39
N VAL A 17 -23.93 -16.67 13.35
CA VAL A 17 -22.55 -17.13 13.14
C VAL A 17 -22.35 -18.44 13.90
N PHE A 18 -21.94 -19.49 13.20
CA PHE A 18 -21.53 -20.75 13.80
C PHE A 18 -19.99 -20.82 13.79
N THR A 19 -19.40 -20.95 14.96
CA THR A 19 -17.96 -21.14 15.10
C THR A 19 -17.69 -22.63 15.34
N ILE A 20 -16.94 -23.26 14.42
CA ILE A 20 -16.55 -24.66 14.51
C ILE A 20 -15.09 -24.72 15.00
N TYR A 21 -14.89 -25.38 16.12
CA TYR A 21 -13.56 -25.59 16.69
C TYR A 21 -13.04 -26.99 16.38
N ASN A 22 -11.77 -27.09 16.06
CA ASN A 22 -11.09 -28.36 15.89
C ASN A 22 -10.51 -28.83 17.21
N CYS A 23 -11.10 -29.87 17.80
CA CYS A 23 -10.69 -30.41 19.11
C CYS A 23 -9.25 -30.96 19.13
N SER A 24 -8.68 -31.29 17.98
CA SER A 24 -7.29 -31.73 17.87
C SER A 24 -6.28 -30.56 17.93
N LYS A 25 -6.74 -29.31 17.84
CA LYS A 25 -5.88 -28.14 17.95
C LYS A 25 -5.94 -27.52 19.35
N PRO A 26 -4.84 -27.46 20.09
CA PRO A 26 -4.84 -26.91 21.45
C PRO A 26 -5.41 -25.50 21.56
N ARG A 27 -5.15 -24.65 20.55
CA ARG A 27 -5.68 -23.29 20.49
C ARG A 27 -7.19 -23.26 20.39
N ASP A 28 -7.78 -24.07 19.49
CA ASP A 28 -9.22 -24.11 19.29
C ASP A 28 -9.92 -24.66 20.53
N ARG A 29 -9.33 -25.65 21.18
CA ARG A 29 -9.81 -26.20 22.45
C ARG A 29 -9.82 -25.16 23.57
N SER A 30 -8.74 -24.41 23.73
CA SER A 30 -8.68 -23.32 24.70
C SER A 30 -9.73 -22.22 24.42
N HIS A 31 -9.95 -21.86 23.16
CA HIS A 31 -10.98 -20.90 22.80
C HIS A 31 -12.39 -21.42 23.07
N PHE A 32 -12.65 -22.71 22.93
CA PHE A 32 -13.91 -23.32 23.29
C PHE A 32 -14.15 -23.34 24.80
N GLU A 33 -13.16 -23.77 25.57
CA GLU A 33 -13.20 -23.83 27.03
C GLU A 33 -13.43 -22.44 27.67
N HIS A 34 -12.86 -21.38 27.10
CA HIS A 34 -12.98 -20.00 27.57
C HIS A 34 -13.87 -19.12 26.67
N PHE A 35 -14.85 -19.71 25.99
CA PHE A 35 -15.65 -19.05 24.99
C PHE A 35 -16.30 -17.75 25.46
N GLN A 36 -16.99 -17.77 26.60
CA GLN A 36 -17.67 -16.59 27.13
C GLN A 36 -16.69 -15.49 27.54
N GLU A 37 -15.61 -15.84 28.21
CA GLU A 37 -14.59 -14.89 28.60
C GLU A 37 -13.91 -14.24 27.37
N TYR A 38 -13.57 -15.06 26.39
CA TYR A 38 -12.94 -14.59 25.16
C TYR A 38 -13.86 -13.63 24.37
N HIS A 39 -15.13 -14.00 24.23
CA HIS A 39 -16.07 -13.18 23.44
C HIS A 39 -16.54 -11.92 24.16
N SER A 40 -16.62 -11.90 25.49
CA SER A 40 -16.94 -10.69 26.26
C SER A 40 -15.84 -9.62 26.15
N LYS A 41 -14.60 -10.05 25.92
CA LYS A 41 -13.42 -9.17 25.84
C LYS A 41 -12.77 -9.19 24.45
N ILE A 42 -13.52 -9.58 23.42
CA ILE A 42 -12.94 -9.83 22.08
C ILE A 42 -12.20 -8.62 21.51
N TYR A 43 -12.71 -7.42 21.75
CA TYR A 43 -12.07 -6.20 21.25
C TYR A 43 -10.79 -5.84 22.01
N SER A 44 -10.69 -6.21 23.29
CA SER A 44 -9.47 -5.97 24.08
C SER A 44 -8.35 -7.00 23.79
N LYS A 45 -8.73 -8.14 23.20
CA LYS A 45 -7.79 -9.20 22.79
C LYS A 45 -7.37 -9.14 21.32
N VAL A 46 -7.86 -8.15 20.59
CA VAL A 46 -7.36 -7.85 19.24
C VAL A 46 -6.05 -7.11 19.39
N GLU A 47 -4.97 -7.78 19.02
CA GLU A 47 -3.68 -7.10 18.95
C GLU A 47 -3.78 -5.90 18.00
N PRO A 48 -3.41 -4.70 18.44
CA PRO A 48 -3.34 -3.57 17.52
C PRO A 48 -2.31 -3.94 16.44
N THR A 49 -2.71 -3.87 15.19
CA THR A 49 -1.75 -3.97 14.09
C THR A 49 -0.73 -2.86 14.25
N SER A 50 0.54 -3.22 14.35
CA SER A 50 1.62 -2.24 14.36
C SER A 50 1.53 -1.43 13.07
N VAL A 51 1.35 -0.13 13.20
CA VAL A 51 1.32 0.78 12.06
C VAL A 51 2.72 1.38 11.92
N THR A 52 3.51 0.78 11.06
CA THR A 52 4.84 1.28 10.68
C THR A 52 4.79 1.74 9.22
N PRO A 53 4.21 2.92 8.95
CA PRO A 53 3.88 3.35 7.59
C PRO A 53 5.11 3.57 6.71
N PHE A 54 6.26 3.79 7.31
CA PHE A 54 7.53 4.03 6.60
C PHE A 54 8.54 2.89 6.72
N SER A 55 8.16 1.74 7.28
CA SER A 55 9.01 0.55 7.25
C SER A 55 9.34 0.12 5.81
N ALA A 56 10.48 -0.57 5.61
CA ALA A 56 10.93 -0.97 4.29
C ALA A 56 9.85 -1.68 3.45
N PRO A 57 9.09 -2.68 3.97
CA PRO A 57 8.01 -3.30 3.21
C PRO A 57 6.85 -2.36 2.86
N ALA A 58 6.58 -1.37 3.71
CA ALA A 58 5.54 -0.38 3.45
C ALA A 58 5.97 0.61 2.35
N ARG A 59 7.22 1.08 2.39
CA ARG A 59 7.78 1.94 1.34
C ARG A 59 7.79 1.26 -0.02
N GLU A 60 8.27 0.03 -0.10
CA GLU A 60 8.28 -0.75 -1.35
C GLU A 60 6.89 -0.88 -1.97
N ARG A 61 5.86 -1.04 -1.15
CA ARG A 61 4.48 -1.23 -1.62
C ARG A 61 3.75 0.06 -1.96
N ALA A 62 4.01 1.15 -1.25
CA ALA A 62 3.14 2.31 -1.29
C ALA A 62 3.81 3.62 -1.73
N LEU A 63 5.12 3.79 -1.54
CA LEU A 63 5.77 5.08 -1.74
C LEU A 63 5.62 5.60 -3.18
N HIS A 64 5.78 4.74 -4.17
CA HIS A 64 5.62 5.10 -5.58
C HIS A 64 4.18 5.52 -5.92
N ALA A 65 3.19 4.87 -5.34
CA ALA A 65 1.79 5.21 -5.56
C ALA A 65 1.43 6.55 -4.89
N ILE A 66 1.98 6.82 -3.70
CA ILE A 66 1.84 8.10 -3.02
C ILE A 66 2.51 9.22 -3.84
N LEU A 67 3.72 9.00 -4.31
CA LEU A 67 4.45 9.95 -5.17
C LEU A 67 3.62 10.33 -6.40
N ILE A 68 3.16 9.33 -7.15
CA ILE A 68 2.32 9.54 -8.35
C ILE A 68 1.03 10.28 -7.98
N GLY A 69 0.34 9.83 -6.94
CA GLY A 69 -0.93 10.43 -6.51
C GLY A 69 -0.79 11.92 -6.16
N LEU A 70 0.25 12.27 -5.41
CA LEU A 70 0.53 13.66 -5.04
C LEU A 70 0.95 14.51 -6.26
N ILE A 71 1.79 13.98 -7.14
CA ILE A 71 2.18 14.69 -8.37
C ILE A 71 0.95 14.98 -9.21
N ARG A 72 0.10 14.01 -9.46
CA ARG A 72 -1.14 14.19 -10.21
C ARG A 72 -2.10 15.19 -9.56
N PHE A 73 -2.16 15.20 -8.24
CA PHE A 73 -3.01 16.12 -7.48
C PHE A 73 -2.52 17.58 -7.53
N TYR A 74 -1.20 17.79 -7.47
CA TYR A 74 -0.63 19.14 -7.46
C TYR A 74 -0.24 19.68 -8.83
N SER A 75 -0.24 18.84 -9.87
CA SER A 75 0.03 19.28 -11.24
C SER A 75 -1.18 19.97 -11.83
N THR A 76 -0.92 21.08 -12.53
CA THR A 76 -1.92 21.83 -13.29
C THR A 76 -1.70 21.73 -14.81
N ASP A 77 -0.70 20.95 -15.19
CA ASP A 77 -0.29 20.70 -16.57
C ASP A 77 -0.58 19.24 -16.99
N GLN A 78 -0.03 18.83 -18.11
CA GLN A 78 -0.21 17.48 -18.63
C GLN A 78 0.22 16.37 -17.67
N SER A 79 1.12 16.65 -16.70
CA SER A 79 1.56 15.67 -15.73
C SER A 79 0.47 15.24 -14.73
N ALA A 80 -0.66 15.95 -14.68
CA ALA A 80 -1.85 15.48 -13.97
C ALA A 80 -2.45 14.20 -14.57
N GLU A 81 -2.30 14.01 -15.88
CA GLU A 81 -2.89 12.88 -16.62
C GLU A 81 -1.86 11.87 -17.10
N LYS A 82 -0.67 12.33 -17.52
CA LYS A 82 0.39 11.52 -18.12
C LYS A 82 1.74 11.75 -17.45
N PRO A 83 2.58 10.72 -17.31
CA PRO A 83 3.91 10.85 -16.70
C PRO A 83 4.94 11.52 -17.61
N ARG A 84 4.60 11.78 -18.88
CA ARG A 84 5.45 12.43 -19.86
C ARG A 84 4.74 13.64 -20.49
N PRO A 85 5.38 14.83 -20.54
CA PRO A 85 6.75 15.13 -20.11
C PRO A 85 6.92 14.97 -18.60
N PHE A 86 8.17 14.84 -18.14
CA PHE A 86 8.49 14.74 -16.71
C PHE A 86 7.88 15.93 -15.95
N PRO A 87 7.30 15.72 -14.78
CA PRO A 87 6.60 16.76 -14.04
C PRO A 87 7.49 17.98 -13.74
N ASN A 88 6.85 19.14 -13.61
CA ASN A 88 7.53 20.39 -13.31
C ASN A 88 8.35 20.27 -12.02
N LYS A 89 9.56 20.83 -12.03
CA LYS A 89 10.49 20.81 -10.89
C LYS A 89 9.83 21.29 -9.60
N ASN A 90 9.07 22.38 -9.65
CA ASN A 90 8.38 22.92 -8.48
C ASN A 90 7.37 21.95 -7.88
N VAL A 91 6.69 21.17 -8.72
CA VAL A 91 5.73 20.12 -8.26
C VAL A 91 6.49 18.98 -7.60
N ILE A 92 7.59 18.53 -8.20
CA ILE A 92 8.45 17.49 -7.63
C ILE A 92 8.98 17.92 -6.25
N GLU A 93 9.57 19.11 -6.15
CA GLU A 93 10.10 19.64 -4.88
C GLU A 93 9.02 19.75 -3.81
N ARG A 94 7.83 20.26 -4.17
CA ARG A 94 6.70 20.37 -3.25
C ARG A 94 6.25 19.01 -2.73
N VAL A 95 6.07 18.04 -3.62
CA VAL A 95 5.62 16.69 -3.27
C VAL A 95 6.65 15.96 -2.42
N THR A 96 7.91 16.07 -2.78
CA THR A 96 9.02 15.51 -2.03
C THR A 96 9.06 16.08 -0.61
N GLN A 97 8.91 17.40 -0.47
CA GLN A 97 8.89 18.07 0.84
C GLN A 97 7.69 17.58 1.70
N ILE A 98 6.51 17.44 1.12
CA ILE A 98 5.32 16.91 1.84
C ILE A 98 5.60 15.51 2.38
N ILE A 99 6.23 14.64 1.59
CA ILE A 99 6.57 13.28 2.02
C ILE A 99 7.61 13.34 3.14
N TYR A 100 8.65 14.15 3.01
CA TYR A 100 9.71 14.27 4.01
C TYR A 100 9.20 14.81 5.34
N ASP A 101 8.39 15.86 5.32
CA ASP A 101 7.79 16.41 6.53
C ASP A 101 6.94 15.34 7.25
N ARG A 102 6.23 14.54 6.48
CA ARG A 102 5.42 13.46 7.03
C ARG A 102 6.24 12.32 7.64
N VAL A 103 7.32 11.91 6.98
CA VAL A 103 8.23 10.89 7.51
C VAL A 103 8.88 11.39 8.80
N ASN A 104 9.43 12.59 8.78
CA ASN A 104 10.11 13.17 9.93
C ASN A 104 9.19 13.33 11.16
N LEU A 105 7.91 13.62 10.91
CA LEU A 105 6.91 13.75 11.97
C LEU A 105 6.52 12.41 12.61
N ILE A 106 6.47 11.32 11.80
CA ILE A 106 5.90 10.04 12.24
C ILE A 106 6.98 9.04 12.62
N ASP A 107 8.08 9.00 11.86
CA ASP A 107 9.12 7.98 11.95
C ASP A 107 10.46 8.54 11.46
N ALA A 108 11.08 9.38 12.28
CA ALA A 108 12.31 10.06 11.94
C ALA A 108 13.49 9.09 11.69
N GLU A 109 13.44 7.87 12.24
CA GLU A 109 14.48 6.85 12.02
C GLU A 109 14.49 6.35 10.58
N GLU A 110 13.34 6.37 9.91
CA GLU A 110 13.18 5.94 8.52
C GLU A 110 13.35 7.08 7.49
N TYR A 111 13.74 8.28 7.95
CA TYR A 111 13.87 9.46 7.11
C TYR A 111 14.89 9.26 5.98
N ASP A 112 16.13 8.91 6.29
CA ASP A 112 17.19 8.77 5.30
C ASP A 112 16.91 7.66 4.29
N SER A 113 16.36 6.54 4.79
CA SER A 113 15.98 5.40 3.95
C SER A 113 14.84 5.76 2.98
N THR A 114 13.89 6.56 3.43
CA THR A 114 12.77 7.01 2.60
C THR A 114 13.24 8.03 1.56
N LEU A 115 14.11 8.97 1.95
CA LEU A 115 14.71 9.96 1.07
C LEU A 115 15.45 9.29 -0.08
N LYS A 116 16.33 8.36 0.23
CA LYS A 116 17.11 7.64 -0.78
C LYS A 116 16.21 6.91 -1.78
N LEU A 117 15.22 6.16 -1.30
CA LEU A 117 14.30 5.43 -2.19
C LEU A 117 13.45 6.38 -3.05
N LEU A 118 13.05 7.53 -2.51
CA LEU A 118 12.28 8.52 -3.26
C LEU A 118 13.11 9.16 -4.38
N GLU A 119 14.37 9.51 -4.10
CA GLU A 119 15.30 10.04 -5.09
C GLU A 119 15.61 9.02 -6.19
N GLU A 120 15.81 7.75 -5.83
CA GLU A 120 15.97 6.65 -6.80
C GLU A 120 14.77 6.57 -7.75
N LYS A 121 13.56 6.59 -7.21
CA LYS A 121 12.33 6.52 -8.03
C LYS A 121 12.11 7.73 -8.93
N ILE A 122 12.42 8.92 -8.45
CA ILE A 122 12.34 10.15 -9.26
C ILE A 122 13.36 10.09 -10.40
N SER A 123 14.57 9.62 -10.11
CA SER A 123 15.64 9.49 -11.11
C SER A 123 15.28 8.44 -12.17
N GLU A 124 14.76 7.28 -11.76
CA GLU A 124 14.26 6.24 -12.66
C GLU A 124 13.19 6.80 -13.60
N TRP A 125 12.19 7.51 -13.05
CA TRP A 125 11.14 8.11 -13.85
C TRP A 125 11.68 9.12 -14.87
N GLN A 126 12.61 9.97 -14.44
CA GLN A 126 13.22 10.97 -15.31
C GLN A 126 14.04 10.36 -16.46
N LEU A 127 14.68 9.22 -16.22
CA LEU A 127 15.47 8.51 -17.23
C LEU A 127 14.58 7.77 -18.24
N GLU A 128 13.56 7.08 -17.76
CA GLU A 128 12.75 6.18 -18.58
C GLU A 128 11.62 6.88 -19.34
N LEU A 129 11.17 8.05 -18.86
CA LEU A 129 10.11 8.86 -19.45
C LEU A 129 8.91 8.04 -19.96
N PRO A 130 8.25 7.26 -19.09
CA PRO A 130 7.13 6.40 -19.46
C PRO A 130 5.96 7.21 -20.05
N ILE A 131 5.15 6.56 -20.88
CA ILE A 131 4.06 7.22 -21.61
C ILE A 131 2.75 7.25 -20.79
N GLU A 132 2.51 6.20 -20.00
CA GLU A 132 1.31 6.06 -19.18
C GLU A 132 1.67 5.85 -17.70
N TYR A 133 0.82 6.32 -16.79
CA TYR A 133 1.03 6.14 -15.36
C TYR A 133 0.87 4.70 -14.91
N GLY A 134 -0.06 3.96 -15.48
CA GLY A 134 -0.31 2.58 -15.08
C GLY A 134 -0.92 1.75 -16.20
N GLY A 135 -0.75 0.45 -16.11
CA GLY A 135 -1.31 -0.51 -17.06
C GLY A 135 -0.40 -1.69 -17.33
N PHE A 136 -0.78 -2.48 -18.33
CA PHE A 136 0.07 -3.53 -18.89
C PHE A 136 0.88 -2.92 -20.05
N GLY A 137 2.08 -2.48 -19.77
CA GLY A 137 2.97 -1.97 -20.81
C GLY A 137 3.25 -3.03 -21.90
N ASN A 138 3.61 -2.55 -23.08
CA ASN A 138 4.09 -3.39 -24.17
C ASN A 138 5.41 -2.80 -24.71
N GLN A 139 6.00 -3.45 -25.72
CA GLN A 139 7.26 -2.97 -26.31
C GLN A 139 7.21 -1.55 -26.87
N GLN A 140 6.03 -1.04 -27.17
CA GLN A 140 5.82 0.31 -27.72
C GLN A 140 5.37 1.34 -26.67
N ASN A 141 4.68 0.88 -25.60
CA ASN A 141 4.14 1.73 -24.55
C ASN A 141 4.73 1.36 -23.20
N SER A 142 5.69 2.15 -22.73
CA SER A 142 6.20 2.03 -21.38
C SER A 142 5.21 2.61 -20.38
N VAL A 143 5.02 1.93 -19.26
CA VAL A 143 4.19 2.39 -18.15
C VAL A 143 5.05 2.62 -16.92
N LEU A 144 4.68 3.60 -16.11
CA LEU A 144 5.41 3.89 -14.88
C LEU A 144 5.11 2.87 -13.78
N MET A 145 3.88 2.35 -13.73
CA MET A 145 3.44 1.41 -12.70
C MET A 145 2.68 0.23 -13.31
N TYR A 146 3.11 -0.99 -13.00
CA TYR A 146 2.42 -2.22 -13.37
C TYR A 146 1.41 -2.64 -12.30
N PRO A 147 0.39 -3.42 -12.67
CA PRO A 147 -0.51 -4.04 -11.70
C PRO A 147 0.26 -4.84 -10.64
N ALA A 148 -0.25 -4.86 -9.43
CA ALA A 148 0.36 -5.59 -8.32
C ALA A 148 0.58 -7.06 -8.68
N GLY A 149 1.75 -7.59 -8.33
CA GLY A 149 2.14 -8.98 -8.63
C GLY A 149 2.62 -9.23 -10.05
N THR A 150 2.72 -8.18 -10.88
CA THR A 150 3.36 -8.33 -12.20
C THR A 150 4.85 -8.58 -12.02
N SER A 151 5.35 -9.69 -12.57
CA SER A 151 6.78 -9.97 -12.65
C SER A 151 7.38 -9.06 -13.72
N ILE A 152 8.25 -8.14 -13.30
CA ILE A 152 8.94 -7.24 -14.24
C ILE A 152 10.13 -7.99 -14.80
N SER A 153 10.10 -8.29 -16.10
CA SER A 153 11.23 -8.86 -16.81
C SER A 153 12.28 -7.79 -17.09
N GLU A 154 13.55 -8.20 -17.32
CA GLU A 154 14.65 -7.29 -17.66
C GLU A 154 14.38 -6.40 -18.88
N ASN A 155 13.45 -6.81 -19.74
CA ASN A 155 13.03 -6.06 -20.93
C ASN A 155 12.04 -4.92 -20.63
N LEU A 156 11.53 -4.83 -19.41
CA LEU A 156 10.55 -3.82 -18.96
C LEU A 156 11.23 -2.90 -17.94
N LYS A 157 12.23 -2.15 -18.38
CA LYS A 157 12.96 -1.21 -17.55
C LYS A 157 12.06 -0.02 -17.13
N GLY A 158 12.33 0.52 -15.97
CA GLY A 158 11.75 1.77 -15.49
C GLY A 158 10.31 1.67 -14.95
N ALA A 159 9.78 0.47 -14.81
CA ALA A 159 8.44 0.26 -14.31
C ALA A 159 8.43 -0.22 -12.86
N TRP A 160 7.48 0.28 -12.10
CA TRP A 160 7.29 -0.09 -10.71
C TRP A 160 6.16 -1.09 -10.56
N SER A 161 6.35 -2.12 -9.78
CA SER A 161 5.33 -3.09 -9.41
C SER A 161 5.29 -3.24 -7.90
N THR A 162 4.10 -3.39 -7.38
CA THR A 162 3.91 -3.72 -5.97
C THR A 162 3.93 -5.23 -5.80
N PRO A 163 4.79 -5.79 -4.94
CA PRO A 163 4.75 -7.21 -4.65
C PRO A 163 3.39 -7.59 -4.04
N THR A 164 2.81 -8.69 -4.49
CA THR A 164 1.63 -9.26 -3.82
C THR A 164 2.05 -9.82 -2.47
N SER A 165 1.30 -9.49 -1.43
CA SER A 165 1.39 -10.25 -0.18
C SER A 165 0.85 -11.66 -0.46
N MET A 166 1.73 -12.67 -0.45
CA MET A 166 1.30 -14.05 -0.31
C MET A 166 0.73 -14.30 1.09
#